data_5f6b2afc2c308d4be7ad960e8bb70d24
#
_entry.id   5f6b2afc2c308d4be7ad960e8bb70d24
#
_cell.length_a   1.000
_cell.length_b   1.000
_cell.length_c   1.000
_cell.angle_alpha   90.00
_cell.angle_beta   90.00
_cell.angle_gamma   90.00
#
_symmetry.space_group_name_H-M   'P 1'
#
loop_
_entity.id
_entity.type
_entity.pdbx_description
1 polymer ?
#
loop_
_entity_poly.entity_id
_entity_poly.type
_entity_poly.pdbx_seq_one_letter_code
_entity_poly.pdbx_strand_id
1 'polypeptide(L)'
;MRRIVLLATVAALVVVSTLFVVSVAGAHKHPAANAHKHPTAKAHKHPTKTVVIRGFRFRPAHITIKRGTRVRWINKEMHPHTATANKKGSFDSGRLGKGQRYSHVFKTAGKKAYHCKIHPFMRGSVVVKR
;
A
#
# COMPACT_ATOMS: atom_id res chain seq x y z
N MET A 1 -48.61 -57.62 2.81
CA MET A 1 -49.40 -57.02 1.72
C MET A 1 -48.43 -56.13 0.95
N ARG A 2 -47.87 -56.65 -0.10
CA ARG A 2 -48.17 -56.51 -1.52
C ARG A 2 -48.40 -55.05 -1.91
N ARG A 3 -47.44 -54.47 -2.65
CA ARG A 3 -47.62 -54.06 -4.08
C ARG A 3 -46.42 -53.16 -4.45
N ILE A 4 -45.65 -53.56 -5.35
CA ILE A 4 -45.61 -53.52 -6.81
C ILE A 4 -44.77 -52.34 -7.31
N VAL A 5 -43.71 -52.75 -7.93
CA VAL A 5 -42.78 -52.19 -8.90
C VAL A 5 -43.48 -51.34 -9.98
N LEU A 6 -42.91 -50.26 -10.35
CA LEU A 6 -42.98 -49.79 -11.76
C LEU A 6 -41.63 -49.19 -12.20
N LEU A 7 -40.98 -49.97 -13.04
CA LEU A 7 -39.90 -49.55 -13.91
C LEU A 7 -40.48 -48.66 -15.02
N ALA A 8 -39.87 -47.51 -15.23
CA ALA A 8 -40.03 -46.80 -16.49
C ALA A 8 -38.66 -46.39 -17.01
N THR A 9 -38.19 -47.18 -17.93
CA THR A 9 -37.11 -46.89 -18.86
C THR A 9 -37.54 -45.86 -19.86
N VAL A 10 -36.83 -44.75 -19.99
CA VAL A 10 -36.94 -43.88 -21.14
C VAL A 10 -35.56 -43.70 -21.76
N ALA A 11 -35.55 -44.03 -23.01
CA ALA A 11 -34.42 -44.20 -23.89
C ALA A 11 -33.64 -42.91 -24.20
N ALA A 12 -32.40 -43.17 -24.53
CA ALA A 12 -31.41 -42.26 -25.02
C ALA A 12 -31.84 -41.48 -26.28
N LEU A 13 -31.52 -40.23 -26.35
CA LEU A 13 -31.36 -39.50 -27.60
C LEU A 13 -30.03 -38.72 -27.52
N VAL A 14 -29.02 -39.38 -28.09
CA VAL A 14 -27.72 -38.75 -28.36
C VAL A 14 -27.88 -37.88 -29.59
N VAL A 15 -27.95 -36.58 -29.38
CA VAL A 15 -27.81 -35.59 -30.48
C VAL A 15 -26.34 -35.15 -30.48
N VAL A 16 -25.60 -35.75 -31.40
CA VAL A 16 -24.25 -35.30 -31.75
C VAL A 16 -24.38 -34.01 -32.58
N SER A 17 -24.29 -32.90 -31.92
CA SER A 17 -24.14 -31.62 -32.64
C SER A 17 -22.65 -31.33 -32.82
N THR A 18 -22.16 -31.57 -34.00
CA THR A 18 -20.85 -31.12 -34.49
C THR A 18 -20.88 -29.60 -34.61
N LEU A 19 -20.38 -28.93 -33.58
CA LEU A 19 -20.12 -27.48 -33.64
C LEU A 19 -18.81 -27.23 -34.38
N PHE A 20 -18.93 -26.69 -35.55
CA PHE A 20 -17.86 -26.12 -36.36
C PHE A 20 -17.21 -24.98 -35.58
N VAL A 21 -15.98 -25.20 -35.10
CA VAL A 21 -15.15 -24.15 -34.51
C VAL A 21 -14.55 -23.35 -35.67
N VAL A 22 -15.19 -22.23 -36.01
CA VAL A 22 -14.58 -21.20 -36.87
C VAL A 22 -13.55 -20.47 -36.00
N SER A 23 -12.29 -20.82 -36.17
CA SER A 23 -11.17 -20.08 -35.60
C SER A 23 -10.99 -18.79 -36.40
N VAL A 24 -11.58 -17.69 -35.91
CA VAL A 24 -11.26 -16.36 -36.40
C VAL A 24 -10.03 -15.89 -35.69
N ALA A 25 -8.88 -16.07 -36.29
CA ALA A 25 -7.63 -15.44 -35.89
C ALA A 25 -7.71 -13.93 -36.17
N GLY A 26 -8.40 -13.21 -35.31
CA GLY A 26 -8.38 -11.75 -35.29
C GLY A 26 -7.05 -11.29 -34.68
N ALA A 27 -6.08 -10.99 -35.52
CA ALA A 27 -4.87 -10.28 -35.10
C ALA A 27 -5.26 -8.86 -34.68
N HIS A 28 -5.53 -8.68 -33.37
CA HIS A 28 -5.63 -7.35 -32.83
C HIS A 28 -4.20 -6.76 -32.77
N LYS A 29 -3.82 -6.03 -33.82
CA LYS A 29 -2.75 -5.06 -33.76
C LYS A 29 -3.13 -4.05 -32.67
N HIS A 30 -2.55 -4.21 -31.47
CA HIS A 30 -2.54 -3.14 -30.51
C HIS A 30 -1.72 -1.99 -31.13
N PRO A 31 -2.28 -0.78 -31.25
CA PRO A 31 -1.47 0.36 -31.62
C PRO A 31 -0.43 0.52 -30.50
N ALA A 32 0.85 0.59 -30.90
CA ALA A 32 1.96 0.88 -30.00
C ALA A 32 1.57 2.09 -29.14
N ALA A 33 1.41 1.84 -27.84
CA ALA A 33 1.18 2.92 -26.89
C ALA A 33 2.32 3.92 -27.07
N ASN A 34 1.97 5.14 -27.50
CA ASN A 34 2.85 6.29 -27.46
C ASN A 34 3.47 6.33 -26.07
N ALA A 35 4.75 5.99 -25.99
CA ALA A 35 5.55 6.23 -24.81
C ALA A 35 5.55 7.76 -24.62
N HIS A 36 4.59 8.26 -23.83
CA HIS A 36 4.67 9.60 -23.32
C HIS A 36 5.97 9.68 -22.53
N LYS A 37 7.00 10.23 -23.16
CA LYS A 37 8.19 10.72 -22.45
C LYS A 37 7.68 11.73 -21.42
N HIS A 38 7.41 11.24 -20.22
CA HIS A 38 7.26 12.12 -19.07
C HIS A 38 8.55 12.92 -19.00
N PRO A 39 8.48 14.28 -19.01
CA PRO A 39 9.66 15.06 -18.74
C PRO A 39 10.23 14.51 -17.44
N THR A 40 11.48 14.08 -17.45
CA THR A 40 12.22 13.71 -16.24
C THR A 40 12.35 14.99 -15.42
N ALA A 41 11.29 15.29 -14.65
CA ALA A 41 11.35 16.32 -13.64
C ALA A 41 12.58 16.00 -12.80
N LYS A 42 13.60 16.86 -12.82
CA LYS A 42 14.78 16.75 -11.94
C LYS A 42 14.24 16.47 -10.56
N ALA A 43 14.37 15.21 -10.11
CA ALA A 43 13.88 14.78 -8.82
C ALA A 43 14.64 15.61 -7.79
N HIS A 44 14.00 16.65 -7.24
CA HIS A 44 14.55 17.43 -6.15
C HIS A 44 14.85 16.46 -5.02
N LYS A 45 16.13 16.12 -4.88
CA LYS A 45 16.62 15.11 -3.94
C LYS A 45 16.54 15.72 -2.54
N HIS A 46 15.37 15.60 -1.91
CA HIS A 46 15.20 16.03 -0.52
C HIS A 46 16.17 15.24 0.37
N PRO A 47 17.01 15.91 1.19
CA PRO A 47 17.79 15.20 2.19
C PRO A 47 16.86 14.35 3.04
N THR A 48 17.27 13.11 3.34
CA THR A 48 16.41 12.16 4.05
C THR A 48 16.99 11.85 5.42
N LYS A 49 16.15 11.98 6.46
CA LYS A 49 16.45 11.53 7.82
C LYS A 49 15.57 10.32 8.15
N THR A 50 16.16 9.25 8.68
CA THR A 50 15.42 8.02 9.01
C THR A 50 15.14 7.93 10.50
N VAL A 51 13.91 7.49 10.83
CA VAL A 51 13.47 7.10 12.18
C VAL A 51 13.10 5.63 12.12
N VAL A 52 13.70 4.81 12.96
CA VAL A 52 13.40 3.39 13.06
C VAL A 52 12.40 3.18 14.21
N ILE A 53 11.40 2.34 13.96
CA ILE A 53 10.48 1.85 14.98
C ILE A 53 10.97 0.48 15.43
N ARG A 54 11.39 0.38 16.71
CA ARG A 54 11.88 -0.85 17.32
C ARG A 54 11.78 -0.79 18.85
N GLY A 55 11.33 -1.89 19.47
CA GLY A 55 11.14 -2.00 20.92
C GLY A 55 10.06 -1.02 21.40
N PHE A 56 8.96 -0.91 20.66
CA PHE A 56 7.85 0.03 20.94
C PHE A 56 8.30 1.48 21.13
N ARG A 57 9.29 1.92 20.35
CA ARG A 57 9.85 3.28 20.40
C ARG A 57 10.23 3.78 19.00
N PHE A 58 10.14 5.08 18.81
CA PHE A 58 10.79 5.77 17.69
C PHE A 58 12.27 5.99 18.02
N ARG A 59 13.17 5.67 17.08
CA ARG A 59 14.62 5.81 17.27
C ARG A 59 15.26 6.53 16.08
N PRO A 60 15.77 7.73 16.26
CA PRO A 60 15.66 8.60 17.44
C PRO A 60 14.22 9.12 17.61
N ALA A 61 13.78 9.32 18.88
CA ALA A 61 12.45 9.86 19.17
C ALA A 61 12.33 11.36 18.83
N HIS A 62 13.44 12.10 18.95
CA HIS A 62 13.50 13.52 18.67
C HIS A 62 14.57 13.81 17.62
N ILE A 63 14.22 14.52 16.56
CA ILE A 63 15.14 14.90 15.50
C ILE A 63 14.99 16.38 15.14
N THR A 64 16.11 16.98 14.74
CA THR A 64 16.14 18.34 14.16
C THR A 64 16.53 18.22 12.70
N ILE A 65 15.81 18.90 11.84
CA ILE A 65 16.01 18.89 10.38
C ILE A 65 15.88 20.30 9.80
N LYS A 66 16.39 20.52 8.59
CA LYS A 66 16.11 21.73 7.81
C LYS A 66 14.78 21.59 7.07
N ARG A 67 14.13 22.74 6.78
CA ARG A 67 12.95 22.78 5.92
C ARG A 67 13.24 22.11 4.57
N GLY A 68 12.27 21.37 4.05
CA GLY A 68 12.43 20.57 2.83
C GLY A 68 13.02 19.18 3.03
N THR A 69 13.45 18.82 4.26
CA THR A 69 13.93 17.48 4.54
C THR A 69 12.79 16.47 4.55
N ARG A 70 13.06 15.30 3.99
CA ARG A 70 12.18 14.11 4.09
C ARG A 70 12.51 13.33 5.35
N VAL A 71 11.52 13.02 6.16
CA VAL A 71 11.67 12.04 7.24
C VAL A 71 11.03 10.74 6.80
N ARG A 72 11.76 9.64 7.01
CA ARG A 72 11.30 8.29 6.71
C ARG A 72 11.19 7.49 8.00
N TRP A 73 10.02 6.96 8.29
CA TRP A 73 9.80 5.98 9.36
C TRP A 73 9.86 4.58 8.78
N ILE A 74 10.50 3.64 9.48
CA ILE A 74 10.61 2.23 9.09
C ILE A 74 10.26 1.39 10.30
N ASN A 75 9.23 0.55 10.20
CA ASN A 75 8.94 -0.43 11.24
C ASN A 75 9.85 -1.66 11.07
N LYS A 76 10.67 -1.95 12.08
CA LYS A 76 11.61 -3.09 12.11
C LYS A 76 11.15 -4.21 13.04
N GLU A 77 9.97 -4.12 13.63
CA GLU A 77 9.42 -5.15 14.52
C GLU A 77 8.12 -5.75 14.00
N MET A 78 7.69 -6.86 14.59
CA MET A 78 6.51 -7.61 14.13
C MET A 78 5.21 -6.86 14.41
N HIS A 79 5.15 -6.14 15.53
CA HIS A 79 3.96 -5.38 15.91
C HIS A 79 3.73 -4.22 14.94
N PRO A 80 2.48 -3.96 14.56
CA PRO A 80 2.15 -2.82 13.72
C PRO A 80 2.20 -1.50 14.50
N HIS A 81 2.62 -0.45 13.82
CA HIS A 81 2.72 0.90 14.39
C HIS A 81 2.18 1.94 13.43
N THR A 82 2.04 3.18 13.92
CA THR A 82 1.78 4.35 13.09
C THR A 82 2.76 5.47 13.42
N ALA A 83 2.95 6.40 12.50
CA ALA A 83 3.60 7.69 12.76
C ALA A 83 2.59 8.77 12.38
N THR A 84 1.89 9.29 13.39
CA THR A 84 0.75 10.20 13.20
C THR A 84 0.99 11.50 13.92
N ALA A 85 0.89 12.61 13.18
CA ALA A 85 1.03 13.95 13.76
C ALA A 85 -0.05 14.23 14.81
N ASN A 86 0.33 14.90 15.92
CA ASN A 86 -0.64 15.34 16.91
C ASN A 86 -1.59 16.42 16.33
N LYS A 87 -1.06 17.28 15.43
CA LYS A 87 -1.89 18.22 14.69
C LYS A 87 -2.63 17.51 13.58
N LYS A 88 -3.96 17.44 13.67
CA LYS A 88 -4.83 16.82 12.66
C LYS A 88 -4.52 17.34 11.26
N GLY A 89 -4.51 16.45 10.26
CA GLY A 89 -4.28 16.80 8.86
C GLY A 89 -2.83 17.10 8.47
N SER A 90 -1.86 17.01 9.39
CA SER A 90 -0.45 17.28 9.06
C SER A 90 0.21 16.10 8.36
N PHE A 91 0.26 14.93 8.99
CA PHE A 91 0.67 13.66 8.38
C PHE A 91 0.16 12.47 9.18
N ASP A 92 -0.03 11.36 8.49
CA ASP A 92 -0.40 10.07 9.08
C ASP A 92 0.14 8.96 8.18
N SER A 93 0.87 8.03 8.76
CA SER A 93 1.43 6.90 8.00
C SER A 93 0.40 5.81 7.71
N GLY A 94 -0.75 5.84 8.39
CA GLY A 94 -1.55 4.63 8.53
C GLY A 94 -0.79 3.53 9.27
N ARG A 95 -1.29 2.30 9.20
CA ARG A 95 -0.71 1.13 9.85
C ARG A 95 0.54 0.66 9.08
N LEU A 96 1.67 0.59 9.77
CA LEU A 96 2.94 0.08 9.24
C LEU A 96 3.22 -1.29 9.86
N GLY A 97 3.16 -2.35 9.07
CA GLY A 97 3.65 -3.69 9.44
C GLY A 97 5.18 -3.79 9.37
N LYS A 98 5.75 -4.94 9.73
CA LYS A 98 7.20 -5.20 9.68
C LYS A 98 7.78 -4.90 8.29
N GLY A 99 8.86 -4.15 8.25
CA GLY A 99 9.57 -3.75 7.03
C GLY A 99 8.91 -2.61 6.26
N GLN A 100 7.66 -2.28 6.56
CA GLN A 100 6.96 -1.19 5.90
C GLN A 100 7.53 0.16 6.32
N ARG A 101 7.38 1.12 5.42
CA ARG A 101 7.94 2.47 5.56
C ARG A 101 6.95 3.53 5.11
N TYR A 102 7.05 4.68 5.75
CA TYR A 102 6.32 5.89 5.39
C TYR A 102 7.29 7.06 5.29
N SER A 103 7.03 8.03 4.45
CA SER A 103 7.87 9.22 4.32
C SER A 103 7.01 10.48 4.19
N HIS A 104 7.46 11.55 4.86
CA HIS A 104 6.84 12.87 4.78
C HIS A 104 7.91 13.95 4.59
N VAL A 105 7.64 14.95 3.74
CA VAL A 105 8.52 16.10 3.51
C VAL A 105 8.04 17.29 4.33
N PHE A 106 8.88 17.80 5.22
CA PHE A 106 8.54 18.89 6.12
C PHE A 106 8.81 20.26 5.46
N LYS A 107 7.76 20.91 4.97
CA LYS A 107 7.83 22.18 4.26
C LYS A 107 7.72 23.42 5.15
N THR A 108 7.27 23.28 6.39
CA THR A 108 7.03 24.40 7.32
C THR A 108 7.86 24.25 8.58
N ALA A 109 8.52 25.35 9.02
CA ALA A 109 9.31 25.39 10.25
C ALA A 109 8.44 25.16 11.51
N GLY A 110 9.09 24.80 12.62
CA GLY A 110 8.47 24.61 13.92
C GLY A 110 8.51 23.17 14.43
N LYS A 111 8.09 22.95 15.67
CA LYS A 111 8.01 21.63 16.30
C LYS A 111 6.77 20.88 15.83
N LYS A 112 6.96 19.67 15.35
CA LYS A 112 5.91 18.73 14.91
C LYS A 112 5.96 17.50 15.80
N ALA A 113 5.11 17.47 16.81
CA ALA A 113 4.94 16.31 17.69
C ALA A 113 4.10 15.24 16.99
N TYR A 114 4.43 13.97 17.24
CA TYR A 114 3.69 12.83 16.68
C TYR A 114 3.69 11.65 17.67
N HIS A 115 2.81 10.69 17.43
CA HIS A 115 2.65 9.51 18.26
C HIS A 115 2.26 8.29 17.41
N CYS A 116 2.25 7.12 18.02
CA CYS A 116 1.63 5.92 17.47
C CYS A 116 0.18 5.83 17.94
N LYS A 117 -0.80 5.77 17.04
CA LYS A 117 -2.23 5.60 17.38
C LYS A 117 -2.53 4.28 18.06
N ILE A 118 -1.76 3.21 17.74
CA ILE A 118 -1.95 1.87 18.30
C ILE A 118 -1.34 1.78 19.72
N HIS A 119 -0.24 2.51 19.95
CA HIS A 119 0.50 2.52 21.21
C HIS A 119 0.74 3.98 21.64
N PRO A 120 -0.23 4.63 22.30
CA PRO A 120 -0.19 6.09 22.56
C PRO A 120 0.98 6.58 23.42
N PHE A 121 1.61 5.69 24.17
CA PHE A 121 2.83 5.99 24.92
C PHE A 121 4.06 6.21 24.04
N MET A 122 4.06 5.70 22.79
CA MET A 122 5.11 5.95 21.80
C MET A 122 4.97 7.37 21.24
N ARG A 123 5.88 8.24 21.61
CA ARG A 123 5.86 9.65 21.21
C ARG A 123 7.18 10.06 20.57
N GLY A 124 7.11 11.02 19.66
CA GLY A 124 8.28 11.59 19.01
C GLY A 124 8.04 13.03 18.58
N SER A 125 9.11 13.70 18.14
CA SER A 125 9.00 15.04 17.57
C SER A 125 10.05 15.31 16.51
N VAL A 126 9.66 16.13 15.52
CA VAL A 126 10.54 16.70 14.51
C VAL A 126 10.58 18.20 14.70
N VAL A 127 11.76 18.77 14.96
CA VAL A 127 12.00 20.20 14.96
C VAL A 127 12.52 20.60 13.60
N VAL A 128 11.74 21.42 12.88
CA VAL A 128 12.08 21.90 11.55
C VAL A 128 12.65 23.31 11.66
N LYS A 129 13.94 23.48 11.35
CA LYS A 129 14.62 24.77 11.26
C LYS A 129 14.37 25.40 9.86
N ARG A 130 14.45 26.72 9.81
CA ARG A 130 14.45 27.50 8.55
C ARG A 130 15.67 27.19 7.71
#